data_6a6aee9f649cd69736dd1586210e0562
#
_entry.id   6a6aee9f649cd69736dd1586210e0562
#
_cell.length_a   1.000
_cell.length_b   1.000
_cell.length_c   1.000
_cell.angle_alpha   90.00
_cell.angle_beta   90.00
_cell.angle_gamma   90.00
#
_symmetry.space_group_name_H-M   'P 1'
#
loop_
_entity.id
_entity.type
_entity.pdbx_description
1 polymer ?
#
loop_
_entity_poly.entity_id
_entity_poly.type
_entity_poly.pdbx_seq_one_letter_code
_entity_poly.pdbx_strand_id
1 'polypeptide(L)'
;MKAGIVGLPNVGKSTLFNCLSNAKAQSANFPFCTIEPNIGVVNVPDTRLSQLEKLVNPEKVIPATVEIVDIAGLVKGASKGEGLGNQFLANIRETDGILHVLRCFDNDNIVHVDGSVDPLRDKDTIDMELQLKDLETVDKKIDKVKRSAKTGNKEAQAEEAVLLKIKSALESGISVRAIEFDEESYDEYVKPLQCITDKPVMYVCNVDENAAVSGNSYVDKVKEA
;
A
#
# COMPACT_ATOMS: atom_id res chain seq x y z
N MET A 1 -7.93 6.20 9.15
CA MET A 1 -6.94 5.88 8.11
C MET A 1 -6.52 4.43 8.29
N LYS A 2 -6.52 3.65 7.20
CA LYS A 2 -6.17 2.23 7.19
C LYS A 2 -4.93 2.05 6.29
N ALA A 3 -3.82 1.53 6.82
CA ALA A 3 -2.57 1.31 6.10
C ALA A 3 -2.29 -0.19 5.97
N GLY A 4 -1.96 -0.64 4.75
CA GLY A 4 -1.62 -2.05 4.48
C GLY A 4 -0.11 -2.26 4.44
N ILE A 5 0.41 -3.23 5.21
CA ILE A 5 1.81 -3.63 5.13
C ILE A 5 1.96 -4.64 3.99
N VAL A 6 2.81 -4.31 3.02
CA VAL A 6 3.14 -5.18 1.89
C VAL A 6 4.65 -5.40 1.79
N GLY A 7 5.06 -6.41 1.04
CA GLY A 7 6.46 -6.75 0.78
C GLY A 7 6.63 -8.24 0.54
N LEU A 8 7.80 -8.65 0.07
CA LEU A 8 8.15 -10.06 -0.15
C LEU A 8 8.15 -10.88 1.16
N PRO A 9 8.11 -12.21 1.10
CA PRO A 9 8.33 -13.05 2.28
C PRO A 9 9.68 -12.76 2.96
N ASN A 10 9.72 -12.90 4.28
CA ASN A 10 10.94 -12.76 5.11
C ASN A 10 11.63 -11.39 5.12
N VAL A 11 10.92 -10.32 4.70
CA VAL A 11 11.46 -8.93 4.78
C VAL A 11 11.22 -8.24 6.12
N GLY A 12 10.44 -8.88 7.04
CA GLY A 12 10.17 -8.35 8.38
C GLY A 12 8.78 -7.71 8.57
N LYS A 13 7.82 -7.94 7.66
CA LYS A 13 6.45 -7.38 7.76
C LYS A 13 5.77 -7.67 9.09
N SER A 14 5.67 -8.94 9.48
CA SER A 14 5.00 -9.34 10.72
C SER A 14 5.74 -8.86 11.96
N THR A 15 7.06 -8.69 11.88
CA THR A 15 7.84 -8.06 12.94
C THR A 15 7.46 -6.59 13.10
N LEU A 16 7.42 -5.84 12.00
CA LEU A 16 6.97 -4.46 11.98
C LEU A 16 5.53 -4.33 12.52
N PHE A 17 4.62 -5.17 12.03
CA PHE A 17 3.24 -5.20 12.50
C PHE A 17 3.15 -5.43 14.02
N ASN A 18 3.88 -6.41 14.55
CA ASN A 18 3.88 -6.71 15.98
C ASN A 18 4.47 -5.57 16.81
N CYS A 19 5.52 -4.90 16.32
CA CYS A 19 6.11 -3.73 16.98
C CYS A 19 5.14 -2.55 17.01
N LEU A 20 4.42 -2.29 15.92
CA LEU A 20 3.50 -1.17 15.81
C LEU A 20 2.19 -1.43 16.56
N SER A 21 1.60 -2.61 16.39
CA SER A 21 0.27 -2.91 16.93
C SER A 21 0.27 -3.17 18.43
N ASN A 22 1.45 -3.41 19.05
CA ASN A 22 1.55 -3.80 20.46
C ASN A 22 0.49 -4.86 20.83
N ALA A 23 0.37 -5.88 19.99
CA ALA A 23 -0.80 -6.76 19.85
C ALA A 23 -1.27 -7.45 21.13
N LYS A 24 -0.43 -7.50 22.18
CA LYS A 24 -0.81 -8.07 23.50
C LYS A 24 -1.55 -7.09 24.41
N ALA A 25 -1.43 -5.77 24.18
CA ALA A 25 -1.99 -4.79 25.13
C ALA A 25 -3.35 -4.21 24.70
N GLN A 26 -3.69 -4.24 23.41
CA GLN A 26 -4.87 -3.54 22.89
C GLN A 26 -6.10 -4.40 22.64
N SER A 27 -5.98 -5.73 22.57
CA SER A 27 -7.13 -6.63 22.46
C SER A 27 -8.09 -6.59 23.67
N ALA A 28 -7.65 -6.03 24.79
CA ALA A 28 -8.44 -5.97 26.04
C ALA A 28 -9.38 -4.76 26.14
N ASN A 29 -9.24 -3.73 25.30
CA ASN A 29 -9.90 -2.44 25.54
C ASN A 29 -10.96 -2.02 24.50
N PHE A 30 -11.24 -2.83 23.49
CA PHE A 30 -12.30 -2.54 22.50
C PHE A 30 -13.35 -3.66 22.48
N PRO A 31 -14.53 -3.44 23.10
CA PRO A 31 -15.55 -4.49 23.26
C PRO A 31 -16.28 -4.93 21.99
N PHE A 32 -15.96 -4.40 20.81
CA PHE A 32 -16.61 -4.74 19.54
C PHE A 32 -15.65 -5.04 18.37
N CYS A 33 -14.35 -5.25 18.64
CA CYS A 33 -13.45 -5.75 17.61
C CYS A 33 -13.66 -7.25 17.43
N THR A 34 -14.31 -7.64 16.35
CA THR A 34 -14.08 -8.95 15.74
C THR A 34 -12.61 -8.97 15.35
N ILE A 35 -11.80 -9.75 16.08
CA ILE A 35 -10.36 -9.88 15.84
C ILE A 35 -10.21 -10.66 14.53
N GLU A 36 -10.20 -9.95 13.40
CA GLU A 36 -9.52 -10.49 12.23
C GLU A 36 -8.03 -10.52 12.57
N PRO A 37 -7.36 -11.69 12.46
CA PRO A 37 -6.04 -11.91 13.08
C PRO A 37 -4.92 -11.00 12.58
N ASN A 38 -5.18 -10.10 11.63
CA ASN A 38 -4.18 -9.28 10.93
C ASN A 38 -4.46 -7.77 10.97
N ILE A 39 -5.31 -7.28 11.87
CA ILE A 39 -5.58 -5.83 12.00
C ILE A 39 -5.11 -5.35 13.37
N GLY A 40 -4.21 -4.36 13.37
CA GLY A 40 -3.77 -3.66 14.56
C GLY A 40 -4.25 -2.20 14.56
N VAL A 41 -4.65 -1.68 15.71
CA VAL A 41 -5.00 -0.26 15.87
C VAL A 41 -3.88 0.43 16.66
N VAL A 42 -3.34 1.51 16.08
CA VAL A 42 -2.21 2.26 16.66
C VAL A 42 -2.64 3.69 16.92
N ASN A 43 -2.37 4.18 18.12
CA ASN A 43 -2.59 5.58 18.43
C ASN A 43 -1.53 6.45 17.77
N VAL A 44 -1.96 7.56 17.16
CA VAL A 44 -1.05 8.57 16.60
C VAL A 44 -0.51 9.43 17.74
N PRO A 45 0.81 9.45 17.99
CA PRO A 45 1.39 10.34 18.97
C PRO A 45 1.22 11.81 18.54
N ASP A 46 0.63 12.63 19.41
CA ASP A 46 0.48 14.07 19.16
C ASP A 46 0.77 14.86 20.44
N THR A 47 1.90 15.57 20.42
CA THR A 47 2.34 16.39 21.54
C THR A 47 1.39 17.55 21.84
N ARG A 48 0.63 18.05 20.84
CA ARG A 48 -0.38 19.10 21.01
C ARG A 48 -1.54 18.60 21.87
N LEU A 49 -1.91 17.33 21.72
CA LEU A 49 -2.97 16.72 22.50
C LEU A 49 -2.62 16.72 24.00
N SER A 50 -1.37 16.35 24.35
CA SER A 50 -0.87 16.39 25.73
C SER A 50 -0.78 17.81 26.31
N GLN A 51 -0.52 18.81 25.48
CA GLN A 51 -0.50 20.22 25.89
C GLN A 51 -1.93 20.73 26.15
N LEU A 52 -2.88 20.40 25.29
CA LEU A 52 -4.29 20.73 25.46
C LEU A 52 -4.89 20.07 26.69
N GLU A 53 -4.57 18.81 26.96
CA GLU A 53 -4.98 18.08 28.18
C GLU A 53 -4.61 18.86 29.45
N LYS A 54 -3.38 19.35 29.52
CA LYS A 54 -2.91 20.16 30.67
C LYS A 54 -3.63 21.49 30.84
N LEU A 55 -4.10 22.08 29.73
CA LEU A 55 -4.79 23.38 29.75
C LEU A 55 -6.26 23.29 30.14
N VAL A 56 -6.96 22.28 29.63
CA VAL A 56 -8.42 22.18 29.79
C VAL A 56 -8.86 21.11 30.78
N ASN A 57 -7.94 20.26 31.24
CA ASN A 57 -8.19 19.18 32.19
C ASN A 57 -9.46 18.36 31.85
N PRO A 58 -9.54 17.71 30.69
CA PRO A 58 -10.74 17.03 30.20
C PRO A 58 -11.00 15.74 30.93
N GLU A 59 -12.24 15.26 30.92
CA GLU A 59 -12.61 13.96 31.50
C GLU A 59 -11.96 12.79 30.75
N LYS A 60 -11.71 12.96 29.41
CA LYS A 60 -11.13 11.93 28.55
C LYS A 60 -10.36 12.54 27.39
N VAL A 61 -9.20 11.96 27.09
CA VAL A 61 -8.40 12.27 25.90
C VAL A 61 -8.51 11.11 24.91
N ILE A 62 -8.92 11.39 23.68
CA ILE A 62 -9.05 10.39 22.61
C ILE A 62 -8.09 10.76 21.48
N PRO A 63 -6.97 10.04 21.31
CA PRO A 63 -6.04 10.26 20.20
C PRO A 63 -6.66 9.80 18.88
N ALA A 64 -6.14 10.34 17.79
CA ALA A 64 -6.38 9.77 16.46
C ALA A 64 -5.75 8.38 16.35
N THR A 65 -6.36 7.50 15.57
CA THR A 65 -5.87 6.13 15.37
C THR A 65 -5.61 5.83 13.90
N VAL A 66 -4.64 4.94 13.66
CA VAL A 66 -4.38 4.32 12.35
C VAL A 66 -4.59 2.83 12.50
N GLU A 67 -5.40 2.25 11.62
CA GLU A 67 -5.51 0.81 11.47
C GLU A 67 -4.37 0.32 10.58
N ILE A 68 -3.64 -0.69 11.04
CA ILE A 68 -2.58 -1.34 10.29
C ILE A 68 -2.98 -2.77 9.99
N VAL A 69 -2.89 -3.16 8.73
CA VAL A 69 -3.26 -4.50 8.25
C VAL A 69 -1.98 -5.22 7.83
N ASP A 70 -1.67 -6.36 8.47
CA ASP A 70 -0.61 -7.25 7.98
C ASP A 70 -1.16 -8.07 6.81
N ILE A 71 -0.83 -7.66 5.62
CA ILE A 71 -1.26 -8.34 4.41
C ILE A 71 -0.22 -9.41 4.08
N ALA A 72 -0.67 -10.67 3.96
CA ALA A 72 0.21 -11.81 3.67
C ALA A 72 1.15 -11.51 2.49
N GLY A 73 2.40 -12.00 2.56
CA GLY A 73 3.43 -11.65 1.58
C GLY A 73 3.03 -11.94 0.14
N LEU A 74 3.20 -10.96 -0.72
CA LEU A 74 3.04 -11.12 -2.16
C LEU A 74 4.21 -11.97 -2.69
N VAL A 75 3.90 -12.94 -3.51
CA VAL A 75 4.88 -13.69 -4.30
C VAL A 75 4.67 -13.38 -5.77
N LYS A 76 5.73 -13.46 -6.55
CA LYS A 76 5.71 -13.29 -8.01
C LYS A 76 4.61 -14.17 -8.64
N GLY A 77 3.78 -13.58 -9.49
CA GLY A 77 2.66 -14.29 -10.15
C GLY A 77 1.33 -14.22 -9.38
N ALA A 78 1.24 -13.45 -8.30
CA ALA A 78 0.00 -13.32 -7.53
C ALA A 78 -1.15 -12.69 -8.33
N SER A 79 -0.84 -11.83 -9.29
CA SER A 79 -1.83 -11.23 -10.21
C SER A 79 -2.48 -12.26 -11.15
N LYS A 80 -1.76 -13.35 -11.47
CA LYS A 80 -2.24 -14.43 -12.33
C LYS A 80 -2.79 -15.65 -11.55
N GLY A 81 -2.63 -15.63 -10.21
CA GLY A 81 -3.00 -16.75 -9.35
C GLY A 81 -4.48 -16.77 -9.02
N GLU A 82 -5.07 -17.98 -9.06
CA GLU A 82 -6.36 -18.26 -8.45
C GLU A 82 -6.19 -18.33 -6.92
N GLY A 83 -7.12 -17.74 -6.15
CA GLY A 83 -7.18 -17.88 -4.70
C GLY A 83 -6.43 -16.81 -3.89
N LEU A 84 -5.33 -17.15 -3.23
CA LEU A 84 -4.65 -16.30 -2.24
C LEU A 84 -4.15 -14.95 -2.80
N GLY A 85 -3.69 -14.90 -4.06
CA GLY A 85 -3.24 -13.66 -4.70
C GLY A 85 -4.37 -12.64 -4.88
N ASN A 86 -5.55 -13.09 -5.30
CA ASN A 86 -6.71 -12.20 -5.44
C ASN A 86 -7.22 -11.67 -4.10
N GLN A 87 -7.18 -12.49 -3.04
CA GLN A 87 -7.56 -12.07 -1.69
C GLN A 87 -6.56 -11.03 -1.13
N PHE A 88 -5.26 -11.24 -1.36
CA PHE A 88 -4.23 -10.26 -1.03
C PHE A 88 -4.50 -8.90 -1.69
N LEU A 89 -4.75 -8.87 -3.00
CA LEU A 89 -5.00 -7.64 -3.75
C LEU A 89 -6.32 -6.96 -3.32
N ALA A 90 -7.34 -7.75 -2.94
CA ALA A 90 -8.56 -7.21 -2.37
C ALA A 90 -8.30 -6.51 -1.03
N ASN A 91 -7.50 -7.11 -0.15
CA ASN A 91 -7.14 -6.50 1.14
C ASN A 91 -6.39 -5.18 0.97
N ILE A 92 -5.45 -5.08 0.00
CA ILE A 92 -4.78 -3.80 -0.29
C ILE A 92 -5.79 -2.77 -0.80
N ARG A 93 -6.75 -3.17 -1.63
CA ARG A 93 -7.75 -2.24 -2.17
C ARG A 93 -8.57 -1.55 -1.08
N GLU A 94 -8.81 -2.22 0.04
CA GLU A 94 -9.54 -1.67 1.19
C GLU A 94 -8.71 -0.72 2.07
N THR A 95 -7.42 -0.54 1.81
CA THR A 95 -6.56 0.37 2.57
C THR A 95 -6.50 1.76 1.94
N ASP A 96 -6.19 2.78 2.74
CA ASP A 96 -6.00 4.17 2.28
C ASP A 96 -4.58 4.43 1.78
N GLY A 97 -3.60 3.62 2.23
CA GLY A 97 -2.19 3.75 1.86
C GLY A 97 -1.43 2.45 2.10
N ILE A 98 -0.22 2.38 1.59
CA ILE A 98 0.63 1.19 1.58
C ILE A 98 1.92 1.46 2.35
N LEU A 99 2.27 0.58 3.30
CA LEU A 99 3.58 0.50 3.91
C LEU A 99 4.36 -0.63 3.23
N HIS A 100 5.25 -0.28 2.31
CA HIS A 100 6.02 -1.25 1.54
C HIS A 100 7.34 -1.54 2.25
N VAL A 101 7.44 -2.72 2.87
CA VAL A 101 8.62 -3.14 3.63
C VAL A 101 9.64 -3.77 2.69
N LEU A 102 10.85 -3.22 2.70
CA LEU A 102 11.99 -3.68 1.91
C LEU A 102 13.08 -4.21 2.85
N ARG A 103 13.67 -5.35 2.51
CA ARG A 103 14.81 -5.90 3.24
C ARG A 103 16.09 -5.18 2.82
N CYS A 104 16.68 -4.45 3.76
CA CYS A 104 17.91 -3.69 3.57
C CYS A 104 19.02 -4.15 4.53
N PHE A 105 19.12 -5.45 4.80
CA PHE A 105 20.14 -6.07 5.65
C PHE A 105 20.49 -7.46 5.14
N ASP A 106 21.74 -7.89 5.37
CA ASP A 106 22.20 -9.22 5.09
C ASP A 106 22.10 -10.12 6.33
N ASN A 107 21.61 -11.32 6.16
CA ASN A 107 21.56 -12.35 7.21
C ASN A 107 21.42 -13.74 6.57
N ASP A 108 22.48 -14.54 6.69
CA ASP A 108 22.54 -15.87 6.06
C ASP A 108 21.52 -16.87 6.65
N ASN A 109 21.04 -16.62 7.86
CA ASN A 109 20.02 -17.47 8.51
C ASN A 109 18.59 -17.16 8.03
N ILE A 110 18.37 -16.08 7.28
CA ILE A 110 17.07 -15.68 6.76
C ILE A 110 17.08 -15.84 5.25
N VAL A 111 16.40 -16.87 4.75
CA VAL A 111 16.32 -17.15 3.31
C VAL A 111 15.60 -16.01 2.58
N HIS A 112 16.22 -15.51 1.51
CA HIS A 112 15.57 -14.58 0.56
C HIS A 112 14.92 -15.38 -0.57
N VAL A 113 13.74 -14.95 -1.03
CA VAL A 113 12.98 -15.67 -2.08
C VAL A 113 13.77 -15.78 -3.38
N ASP A 114 14.51 -14.71 -3.75
CA ASP A 114 15.32 -14.66 -4.97
C ASP A 114 16.82 -14.95 -4.71
N GLY A 115 17.17 -15.49 -3.53
CA GLY A 115 18.52 -15.93 -3.18
C GLY A 115 19.52 -14.81 -2.85
N SER A 116 19.18 -13.54 -3.05
CA SER A 116 20.03 -12.39 -2.74
C SER A 116 19.20 -11.19 -2.30
N VAL A 117 19.77 -10.32 -1.47
CA VAL A 117 19.13 -9.08 -1.04
C VAL A 117 19.31 -8.01 -2.11
N ASP A 118 18.21 -7.52 -2.66
CA ASP A 118 18.18 -6.40 -3.61
C ASP A 118 16.84 -5.64 -3.44
N PRO A 119 16.82 -4.56 -2.64
CA PRO A 119 15.57 -3.85 -2.33
C PRO A 119 14.91 -3.19 -3.53
N LEU A 120 15.66 -2.82 -4.58
CA LEU A 120 15.08 -2.24 -5.80
C LEU A 120 14.36 -3.30 -6.63
N ARG A 121 15.01 -4.44 -6.87
CA ARG A 121 14.38 -5.58 -7.54
C ARG A 121 13.12 -6.02 -6.80
N ASP A 122 13.18 -6.08 -5.46
CA ASP A 122 12.08 -6.52 -4.62
C ASP A 122 10.91 -5.51 -4.70
N LYS A 123 11.21 -4.21 -4.69
CA LYS A 123 10.26 -3.13 -4.92
C LYS A 123 9.58 -3.28 -6.29
N ASP A 124 10.37 -3.42 -7.34
CA ASP A 124 9.86 -3.51 -8.72
C ASP A 124 8.99 -4.77 -8.92
N THR A 125 9.33 -5.87 -8.24
CA THR A 125 8.51 -7.09 -8.26
C THR A 125 7.11 -6.85 -7.72
N ILE A 126 6.99 -6.17 -6.58
CA ILE A 126 5.70 -5.83 -5.96
C ILE A 126 4.96 -4.81 -6.84
N ASP A 127 5.62 -3.74 -7.27
CA ASP A 127 5.01 -2.69 -8.08
C ASP A 127 4.43 -3.28 -9.38
N MET A 128 5.15 -4.19 -10.04
CA MET A 128 4.67 -4.89 -11.23
C MET A 128 3.39 -5.70 -10.98
N GLU A 129 3.31 -6.45 -9.88
CA GLU A 129 2.12 -7.24 -9.55
C GLU A 129 0.90 -6.34 -9.28
N LEU A 130 1.09 -5.19 -8.62
CA LEU A 130 0.04 -4.21 -8.38
C LEU A 130 -0.42 -3.54 -9.69
N GLN A 131 0.53 -3.18 -10.57
CA GLN A 131 0.27 -2.59 -11.88
C GLN A 131 -0.50 -3.55 -12.79
N LEU A 132 -0.12 -4.82 -12.83
CA LEU A 132 -0.83 -5.84 -13.60
C LEU A 132 -2.29 -5.98 -13.14
N LYS A 133 -2.54 -5.88 -11.83
CA LYS A 133 -3.90 -5.94 -11.30
C LYS A 133 -4.73 -4.73 -11.67
N ASP A 134 -4.12 -3.54 -11.61
CA ASP A 134 -4.80 -2.32 -12.05
C ASP A 134 -5.07 -2.35 -13.55
N LEU A 135 -4.14 -2.87 -14.36
CA LEU A 135 -4.33 -3.05 -15.80
C LEU A 135 -5.56 -3.91 -16.11
N GLU A 136 -5.76 -5.02 -15.40
CA GLU A 136 -7.00 -5.83 -15.54
C GLU A 136 -8.28 -5.03 -15.22
N THR A 137 -8.21 -4.15 -14.21
CA THR A 137 -9.36 -3.32 -13.80
C THR A 137 -9.67 -2.28 -14.88
N VAL A 138 -8.62 -1.63 -15.39
CA VAL A 138 -8.72 -0.62 -16.44
C VAL A 138 -9.23 -1.23 -17.75
N ASP A 139 -8.70 -2.38 -18.18
CA ASP A 139 -9.16 -3.07 -19.39
C ASP A 139 -10.64 -3.43 -19.32
N LYS A 140 -11.10 -3.99 -18.20
CA LYS A 140 -12.52 -4.27 -18.00
C LYS A 140 -13.41 -3.03 -18.07
N LYS A 141 -12.90 -1.88 -17.61
CA LYS A 141 -13.62 -0.61 -17.65
C LYS A 141 -13.64 -0.05 -19.08
N ILE A 142 -12.52 -0.11 -19.81
CA ILE A 142 -12.43 0.28 -21.24
C ILE A 142 -13.46 -0.50 -22.06
N ASP A 143 -13.54 -1.82 -21.89
CA ASP A 143 -14.50 -2.66 -22.64
C ASP A 143 -15.96 -2.26 -22.41
N LYS A 144 -16.30 -1.78 -21.21
CA LYS A 144 -17.66 -1.28 -20.89
C LYS A 144 -17.92 0.08 -21.53
N VAL A 145 -16.96 1.00 -21.47
CA VAL A 145 -17.13 2.38 -21.94
C VAL A 145 -17.08 2.49 -23.46
N LYS A 146 -16.26 1.66 -24.11
CA LYS A 146 -15.98 1.67 -25.55
C LYS A 146 -17.23 1.65 -26.44
N ARG A 147 -18.29 0.96 -26.05
CA ARG A 147 -19.53 0.91 -26.83
C ARG A 147 -20.22 2.26 -26.84
N SER A 148 -20.33 2.91 -25.69
CA SER A 148 -20.96 4.23 -25.53
C SER A 148 -20.13 5.33 -26.20
N ALA A 149 -18.80 5.29 -26.06
CA ALA A 149 -17.89 6.22 -26.74
C ALA A 149 -18.04 6.18 -28.26
N LYS A 150 -18.17 4.98 -28.85
CA LYS A 150 -18.40 4.78 -30.31
C LYS A 150 -19.73 5.34 -30.80
N THR A 151 -20.74 5.46 -29.95
CA THR A 151 -22.05 6.06 -30.34
C THR A 151 -22.06 7.59 -30.26
N GLY A 152 -20.91 8.22 -29.97
CA GLY A 152 -20.78 9.68 -29.93
C GLY A 152 -21.09 10.33 -28.58
N ASN A 153 -21.21 9.54 -27.50
CA ASN A 153 -21.34 10.10 -26.16
C ASN A 153 -20.03 10.76 -25.74
N LYS A 154 -20.06 12.08 -25.53
CA LYS A 154 -18.88 12.90 -25.20
C LYS A 154 -18.23 12.55 -23.83
N GLU A 155 -19.04 12.27 -22.81
CA GLU A 155 -18.58 11.86 -21.49
C GLU A 155 -17.83 10.52 -21.59
N ALA A 156 -18.43 9.54 -22.31
CA ALA A 156 -17.80 8.24 -22.51
C ALA A 156 -16.49 8.34 -23.33
N GLN A 157 -16.40 9.30 -24.26
CA GLN A 157 -15.15 9.56 -25.00
C GLN A 157 -14.07 10.16 -24.12
N ALA A 158 -14.42 11.10 -23.21
CA ALA A 158 -13.51 11.66 -22.23
C ALA A 158 -13.01 10.58 -21.25
N GLU A 159 -13.94 9.78 -20.71
CA GLU A 159 -13.60 8.63 -19.86
C GLU A 159 -12.65 7.64 -20.58
N GLU A 160 -12.97 7.25 -21.82
CA GLU A 160 -12.12 6.34 -22.60
C GLU A 160 -10.70 6.91 -22.80
N ALA A 161 -10.56 8.21 -23.05
CA ALA A 161 -9.26 8.87 -23.21
C ALA A 161 -8.41 8.79 -21.92
N VAL A 162 -9.03 9.05 -20.75
CA VAL A 162 -8.36 8.93 -19.44
C VAL A 162 -7.95 7.49 -19.17
N LEU A 163 -8.84 6.52 -19.41
CA LEU A 163 -8.55 5.10 -19.23
C LEU A 163 -7.41 4.61 -20.13
N LEU A 164 -7.36 5.05 -21.38
CA LEU A 164 -6.25 4.72 -22.31
C LEU A 164 -4.92 5.33 -21.87
N LYS A 165 -4.94 6.55 -21.29
CA LYS A 165 -3.75 7.17 -20.69
C LYS A 165 -3.22 6.34 -19.50
N ILE A 166 -4.11 5.92 -18.61
CA ILE A 166 -3.75 5.04 -17.47
C ILE A 166 -3.19 3.71 -17.98
N LYS A 167 -3.87 3.08 -18.93
CA LYS A 167 -3.43 1.81 -19.53
C LYS A 167 -2.02 1.92 -20.08
N SER A 168 -1.73 2.93 -20.91
CA SER A 168 -0.41 3.14 -21.51
C SER A 168 0.68 3.35 -20.46
N ALA A 169 0.38 4.07 -19.38
CA ALA A 169 1.31 4.28 -18.27
C ALA A 169 1.62 2.96 -17.53
N LEU A 170 0.59 2.19 -17.18
CA LEU A 170 0.74 0.89 -16.51
C LEU A 170 1.53 -0.12 -17.38
N GLU A 171 1.27 -0.18 -18.69
CA GLU A 171 2.01 -1.01 -19.64
C GLU A 171 3.49 -0.60 -19.75
N SER A 172 3.80 0.66 -19.44
CA SER A 172 5.16 1.22 -19.39
C SER A 172 5.81 1.10 -18.00
N GLY A 173 5.16 0.44 -17.02
CA GLY A 173 5.66 0.30 -15.66
C GLY A 173 5.49 1.55 -14.79
N ILE A 174 4.64 2.49 -15.20
CA ILE A 174 4.36 3.73 -14.45
C ILE A 174 3.09 3.54 -13.63
N SER A 175 3.18 3.74 -12.32
CA SER A 175 2.04 3.66 -11.39
C SER A 175 1.06 4.82 -11.58
N VAL A 176 -0.23 4.60 -11.31
CA VAL A 176 -1.30 5.61 -11.52
C VAL A 176 -1.01 6.89 -10.73
N ARG A 177 -0.49 6.80 -9.49
CA ARG A 177 -0.09 7.95 -8.64
C ARG A 177 0.97 8.87 -9.26
N ALA A 178 1.71 8.40 -10.27
CA ALA A 178 2.73 9.17 -10.97
C ALA A 178 2.21 9.87 -12.25
N ILE A 179 0.92 9.69 -12.56
CA ILE A 179 0.29 10.30 -13.74
C ILE A 179 -0.36 11.61 -13.31
N GLU A 180 -0.05 12.69 -14.02
CA GLU A 180 -0.71 13.97 -13.81
C GLU A 180 -2.09 13.98 -14.47
N PHE A 181 -3.11 14.35 -13.70
CA PHE A 181 -4.49 14.59 -14.15
C PHE A 181 -4.94 15.96 -13.67
N ASP A 182 -5.85 16.59 -14.37
CA ASP A 182 -6.61 17.69 -13.82
C ASP A 182 -7.60 17.18 -12.76
N GLU A 183 -8.00 18.06 -11.83
CA GLU A 183 -8.82 17.68 -10.66
C GLU A 183 -10.18 17.08 -11.07
N GLU A 184 -10.81 17.64 -12.10
CA GLU A 184 -12.10 17.17 -12.61
C GLU A 184 -12.01 15.75 -13.18
N SER A 185 -11.05 15.52 -14.08
CA SER A 185 -10.80 14.18 -14.66
C SER A 185 -10.40 13.15 -13.61
N TYR A 186 -9.62 13.56 -12.59
CA TYR A 186 -9.23 12.68 -11.50
C TYR A 186 -10.43 12.26 -10.67
N ASP A 187 -11.23 13.18 -10.17
CA ASP A 187 -12.38 12.88 -9.31
C ASP A 187 -13.46 12.08 -10.04
N GLU A 188 -13.68 12.38 -11.34
CA GLU A 188 -14.76 11.76 -12.12
C GLU A 188 -14.37 10.37 -12.69
N TYR A 189 -13.12 10.21 -13.19
CA TYR A 189 -12.75 9.00 -13.95
C TYR A 189 -11.66 8.14 -13.28
N VAL A 190 -10.74 8.73 -12.51
CA VAL A 190 -9.62 7.98 -11.92
C VAL A 190 -9.97 7.41 -10.56
N LYS A 191 -10.42 8.26 -9.66
CA LYS A 191 -10.75 7.91 -8.27
C LYS A 191 -11.79 6.77 -8.14
N PRO A 192 -12.86 6.72 -8.97
CA PRO A 192 -13.84 5.61 -8.93
C PRO A 192 -13.27 4.26 -9.36
N LEU A 193 -12.12 4.21 -10.06
CA LEU A 193 -11.47 2.95 -10.43
C LEU A 193 -10.88 2.24 -9.22
N GLN A 194 -10.58 2.97 -8.16
CA GLN A 194 -9.91 2.46 -6.94
C GLN A 194 -8.66 1.67 -7.28
N CYS A 195 -7.81 2.22 -8.16
CA CYS A 195 -6.54 1.61 -8.53
C CYS A 195 -5.65 1.47 -7.30
N ILE A 196 -5.00 0.32 -7.19
CA ILE A 196 -4.08 0.04 -6.07
C ILE A 196 -2.83 0.91 -6.18
N THR A 197 -2.35 1.10 -7.41
CA THR A 197 -1.15 1.91 -7.69
C THR A 197 -1.40 3.42 -7.64
N ASP A 198 -2.64 3.86 -7.43
CA ASP A 198 -3.00 5.26 -7.16
C ASP A 198 -2.77 5.64 -5.68
N LYS A 199 -2.78 4.65 -4.79
CA LYS A 199 -2.61 4.87 -3.34
C LYS A 199 -1.22 5.41 -3.00
N PRO A 200 -1.11 6.29 -1.96
CA PRO A 200 0.17 6.72 -1.44
C PRO A 200 0.95 5.52 -0.87
N VAL A 201 2.26 5.51 -1.11
CA VAL A 201 3.18 4.46 -0.65
C VAL A 201 4.26 5.08 0.21
N MET A 202 4.50 4.47 1.38
CA MET A 202 5.65 4.72 2.22
C MET A 202 6.58 3.51 2.18
N TYR A 203 7.81 3.69 1.72
CA TYR A 203 8.83 2.64 1.77
C TYR A 203 9.45 2.56 3.15
N VAL A 204 9.46 1.36 3.72
CA VAL A 204 10.05 1.06 5.04
C VAL A 204 11.26 0.16 4.83
N CYS A 205 12.45 0.75 4.87
CA CYS A 205 13.71 0.01 4.77
C CYS A 205 14.00 -0.68 6.10
N ASN A 206 13.84 -2.01 6.14
CA ASN A 206 14.21 -2.82 7.30
C ASN A 206 15.72 -3.06 7.26
N VAL A 207 16.43 -2.53 8.24
CA VAL A 207 17.89 -2.54 8.37
C VAL A 207 18.31 -3.27 9.65
N ASP A 208 19.59 -3.61 9.77
CA ASP A 208 20.17 -4.06 11.03
C ASP A 208 20.26 -2.92 12.05
N GLU A 209 20.52 -3.29 13.32
CA GLU A 209 20.56 -2.33 14.43
C GLU A 209 21.63 -1.23 14.23
N ASN A 210 22.77 -1.56 13.63
CA ASN A 210 23.86 -0.60 13.42
C ASN A 210 23.50 0.45 12.36
N ALA A 211 22.71 0.06 11.37
CA ALA A 211 22.24 0.94 10.28
C ALA A 211 20.96 1.71 10.61
N ALA A 212 20.36 1.49 11.78
CA ALA A 212 19.06 2.09 12.14
C ALA A 212 19.06 3.63 12.16
N VAL A 213 20.20 4.24 12.49
CA VAL A 213 20.37 5.70 12.57
C VAL A 213 21.00 6.28 11.30
N SER A 214 22.05 5.65 10.80
CA SER A 214 22.85 6.17 9.68
C SER A 214 22.38 5.70 8.30
N GLY A 215 21.58 4.64 8.24
CA GLY A 215 21.29 3.92 7.00
C GLY A 215 22.48 3.07 6.54
N ASN A 216 22.34 2.52 5.33
CA ASN A 216 23.39 1.75 4.65
C ASN A 216 23.24 1.89 3.12
N SER A 217 24.11 1.25 2.36
CA SER A 217 24.11 1.32 0.89
C SER A 217 22.79 0.85 0.24
N TYR A 218 22.03 -0.04 0.89
CA TYR A 218 20.70 -0.45 0.41
C TYR A 218 19.68 0.68 0.56
N VAL A 219 19.73 1.37 1.71
CA VAL A 219 18.83 2.52 1.97
C VAL A 219 19.13 3.66 1.00
N ASP A 220 20.42 3.92 0.70
CA ASP A 220 20.80 4.96 -0.22
C ASP A 220 20.29 4.68 -1.64
N LYS A 221 20.39 3.44 -2.12
CA LYS A 221 19.79 3.02 -3.40
C LYS A 221 18.27 3.25 -3.45
N VAL A 222 17.56 2.94 -2.35
CA VAL A 222 16.10 3.14 -2.29
C VAL A 222 15.73 4.63 -2.28
N LYS A 223 16.57 5.50 -1.70
CA LYS A 223 16.34 6.96 -1.71
C LYS A 223 16.57 7.61 -3.07
N GLU A 224 17.49 7.04 -3.87
CA GLU A 224 17.82 7.54 -5.21
C GLU A 224 16.79 7.14 -6.28
N ALA A 225 16.03 6.07 -6.05
CA ALA A 225 15.04 5.51 -6.96
C ALA A 225 13.62 6.04 -6.70
#